data_6812c4153de7d8ff1646779bbd97548d
#
_entry.id   6812c4153de7d8ff1646779bbd97548d
#
_cell.length_a   1.000
_cell.length_b   1.000
_cell.length_c   1.000
_cell.angle_alpha   90.00
_cell.angle_beta   90.00
_cell.angle_gamma   90.00
#
_symmetry.space_group_name_H-M   'P 1'
#
loop_
_entity.id
_entity.type
_entity.pdbx_description
1 polymer ?
#
loop_
_entity_poly.entity_id
_entity_poly.type
_entity_poly.pdbx_seq_one_letter_code
_entity_poly.pdbx_strand_id
1 'polypeptide(L)'
;TFTACGGTNAGTSGDGEISVFYYTFSDTYISSVRSAMDTLLARQGRAYNDYDANGNQTTQTEQITTAIAKGSKLLIVNVVDTGSNDAAQNIVDMAKAKNIPVIFFNRSVDESVVSSYDKCVFVGTDYEMAGHMQGEMVGEYVLANYGSLDLNNDGKISYVMFKGQEGNMEAIARTQYGVEDCNKILTAAGKPEIEFYDANNA
;
A
#
# COMPACT_ATOMS: atom_id res chain seq x y z
N THR A 1 -30.90 5.80 -26.76
CA THR A 1 -30.07 6.89 -26.24
C THR A 1 -29.73 6.55 -24.79
N PHE A 2 -28.56 5.98 -24.53
CA PHE A 2 -28.03 5.80 -23.18
C PHE A 2 -27.17 7.02 -22.86
N THR A 3 -27.61 7.81 -21.90
CA THR A 3 -26.83 8.92 -21.35
C THR A 3 -25.97 8.36 -20.22
N ALA A 4 -24.67 8.21 -20.45
CA ALA A 4 -23.70 7.90 -19.41
C ALA A 4 -23.51 9.17 -18.57
N CYS A 5 -24.00 9.16 -17.32
CA CYS A 5 -23.65 10.16 -16.31
C CYS A 5 -22.22 9.92 -15.82
N GLY A 6 -21.25 10.46 -16.54
CA GLY A 6 -19.93 10.72 -16.01
C GLY A 6 -20.00 11.97 -15.14
N GLY A 7 -19.92 11.81 -13.82
CA GLY A 7 -19.82 12.94 -12.90
C GLY A 7 -18.47 13.62 -13.06
N THR A 8 -18.40 14.63 -13.93
CA THR A 8 -17.28 15.56 -13.96
C THR A 8 -17.52 16.62 -12.90
N ASN A 9 -16.83 16.55 -11.78
CA ASN A 9 -16.71 17.68 -10.88
C ASN A 9 -15.88 18.75 -11.59
N ALA A 10 -16.55 19.70 -12.24
CA ALA A 10 -15.93 20.85 -12.87
C ALA A 10 -15.50 21.84 -11.79
N GLY A 11 -14.31 21.66 -11.26
CA GLY A 11 -13.60 22.72 -10.52
C GLY A 11 -13.09 23.76 -11.50
N THR A 12 -13.22 25.02 -11.12
CA THR A 12 -12.83 26.21 -11.86
C THR A 12 -11.39 26.18 -12.38
N SER A 13 -11.20 26.60 -13.62
CA SER A 13 -9.92 26.74 -14.32
C SER A 13 -8.91 27.59 -13.54
N GLY A 14 -7.91 26.92 -12.96
CA GLY A 14 -6.74 27.51 -12.34
C GLY A 14 -5.56 26.55 -12.45
N ASP A 15 -4.48 27.00 -13.02
CA ASP A 15 -3.12 26.46 -13.09
C ASP A 15 -2.90 24.93 -13.02
N GLY A 16 -3.47 24.20 -13.99
CA GLY A 16 -3.13 22.81 -14.23
C GLY A 16 -3.98 21.80 -13.49
N GLU A 17 -4.30 20.72 -14.18
CA GLU A 17 -5.10 19.62 -13.69
C GLU A 17 -4.25 18.65 -12.87
N ILE A 18 -4.77 18.28 -11.70
CA ILE A 18 -4.21 17.20 -10.87
C ILE A 18 -4.88 15.90 -11.32
N SER A 19 -4.09 14.86 -11.56
CA SER A 19 -4.60 13.53 -11.88
C SER A 19 -4.26 12.56 -10.75
N VAL A 20 -5.29 11.95 -10.17
CA VAL A 20 -5.16 11.01 -9.04
C VAL A 20 -5.53 9.62 -9.52
N PHE A 21 -4.60 8.68 -9.36
CA PHE A 21 -4.74 7.31 -9.83
C PHE A 21 -4.77 6.36 -8.65
N TYR A 22 -5.84 5.60 -8.54
CA TYR A 22 -6.04 4.60 -7.50
C TYR A 22 -5.89 3.20 -8.06
N TYR A 23 -5.30 2.29 -7.28
CA TYR A 23 -5.18 0.90 -7.70
C TYR A 23 -6.57 0.24 -7.84
N THR A 24 -7.51 0.61 -6.98
CA THR A 24 -8.94 0.30 -7.12
C THR A 24 -9.79 1.22 -6.22
N PHE A 25 -11.01 1.55 -6.68
CA PHE A 25 -11.99 2.26 -5.87
C PHE A 25 -12.73 1.37 -4.87
N SER A 26 -12.71 0.05 -5.10
CA SER A 26 -13.46 -0.91 -4.28
C SER A 26 -12.83 -1.20 -2.91
N ASP A 27 -11.57 -0.83 -2.71
CA ASP A 27 -10.90 -0.96 -1.41
C ASP A 27 -11.49 0.03 -0.40
N THR A 28 -11.89 -0.47 0.78
CA THR A 28 -12.56 0.34 1.81
C THR A 28 -11.66 1.46 2.36
N TYR A 29 -10.37 1.16 2.58
CA TYR A 29 -9.42 2.16 3.08
C TYR A 29 -9.15 3.21 2.01
N ILE A 30 -8.86 2.79 0.79
CA ILE A 30 -8.61 3.70 -0.35
C ILE A 30 -9.84 4.54 -0.65
N SER A 31 -11.05 4.01 -0.52
CA SER A 31 -12.28 4.78 -0.65
C SER A 31 -12.36 5.93 0.36
N SER A 32 -11.93 5.71 1.60
CA SER A 32 -11.89 6.77 2.62
C SER A 32 -10.80 7.82 2.34
N VAL A 33 -9.63 7.40 1.88
CA VAL A 33 -8.54 8.28 1.44
C VAL A 33 -8.99 9.14 0.26
N ARG A 34 -9.63 8.54 -0.75
CA ARG A 34 -10.18 9.25 -1.90
C ARG A 34 -11.17 10.33 -1.47
N SER A 35 -12.16 9.99 -0.65
CA SER A 35 -13.14 10.96 -0.15
C SER A 35 -12.50 12.14 0.61
N ALA A 36 -11.45 11.87 1.39
CA ALA A 36 -10.70 12.93 2.07
C ALA A 36 -9.92 13.81 1.09
N MET A 37 -9.27 13.22 0.09
CA MET A 37 -8.51 13.93 -0.94
C MET A 37 -9.42 14.80 -1.80
N ASP A 38 -10.58 14.27 -2.24
CA ASP A 38 -11.60 15.01 -2.97
C ASP A 38 -12.06 16.25 -2.19
N THR A 39 -12.32 16.06 -0.90
CA THR A 39 -12.73 17.17 -0.02
C THR A 39 -11.65 18.24 0.07
N LEU A 40 -10.38 17.84 0.21
CA LEU A 40 -9.26 18.78 0.32
C LEU A 40 -9.01 19.55 -0.98
N LEU A 41 -8.98 18.85 -2.11
CA LEU A 41 -8.75 19.45 -3.43
C LEU A 41 -9.88 20.43 -3.79
N ALA A 42 -11.15 20.03 -3.54
CA ALA A 42 -12.30 20.89 -3.76
C ALA A 42 -12.26 22.15 -2.87
N ARG A 43 -11.90 22.01 -1.58
CA ARG A 43 -11.75 23.18 -0.68
C ARG A 43 -10.66 24.14 -1.11
N GLN A 44 -9.61 23.65 -1.76
CA GLN A 44 -8.53 24.45 -2.30
C GLN A 44 -8.83 25.02 -3.68
N GLY A 45 -10.00 24.73 -4.25
CA GLY A 45 -10.39 25.16 -5.59
C GLY A 45 -9.52 24.57 -6.70
N ARG A 46 -8.94 23.38 -6.46
CA ARG A 46 -8.07 22.70 -7.44
C ARG A 46 -8.92 21.87 -8.40
N ALA A 47 -8.62 21.98 -9.68
CA ALA A 47 -9.17 21.08 -10.69
C ALA A 47 -8.43 19.74 -10.62
N TYR A 48 -9.16 18.63 -10.53
CA TYR A 48 -8.58 17.29 -10.47
C TYR A 48 -9.50 16.26 -11.16
N ASN A 49 -8.90 15.12 -11.51
CA ASN A 49 -9.62 13.94 -12.00
C ASN A 49 -9.12 12.70 -11.29
N ASP A 50 -10.05 11.84 -10.91
CA ASP A 50 -9.80 10.54 -10.32
C ASP A 50 -9.89 9.43 -11.37
N TYR A 51 -8.98 8.48 -11.28
CA TYR A 51 -8.91 7.32 -12.16
C TYR A 51 -8.87 6.03 -11.36
N ASP A 52 -9.76 5.10 -11.70
CA ASP A 52 -9.80 3.75 -11.13
C ASP A 52 -9.08 2.77 -12.07
N ALA A 53 -8.00 2.17 -11.61
CA ALA A 53 -7.31 1.12 -12.36
C ALA A 53 -8.01 -0.24 -12.25
N ASN A 54 -8.94 -0.40 -11.32
CA ASN A 54 -9.66 -1.64 -11.05
C ASN A 54 -8.71 -2.87 -10.91
N GLY A 55 -7.59 -2.68 -10.20
CA GLY A 55 -6.59 -3.71 -9.97
C GLY A 55 -5.73 -4.09 -11.18
N ASN A 56 -5.77 -3.33 -12.28
CA ASN A 56 -5.06 -3.64 -13.50
C ASN A 56 -3.98 -2.60 -13.81
N GLN A 57 -2.71 -3.02 -13.78
CA GLN A 57 -1.56 -2.12 -14.03
C GLN A 57 -1.54 -1.59 -15.46
N THR A 58 -1.94 -2.38 -16.45
CA THR A 58 -2.00 -1.90 -17.85
C THR A 58 -3.01 -0.77 -17.97
N THR A 59 -4.20 -0.92 -17.38
CA THR A 59 -5.22 0.14 -17.33
C THR A 59 -4.68 1.40 -16.67
N GLN A 60 -3.97 1.27 -15.54
CA GLN A 60 -3.37 2.42 -14.85
C GLN A 60 -2.35 3.14 -15.75
N THR A 61 -1.49 2.39 -16.44
CA THR A 61 -0.47 2.95 -17.34
C THR A 61 -1.12 3.71 -18.51
N GLU A 62 -2.19 3.18 -19.09
CA GLU A 62 -2.96 3.84 -20.15
C GLU A 62 -3.64 5.13 -19.65
N GLN A 63 -4.23 5.10 -18.45
CA GLN A 63 -4.82 6.27 -17.81
C GLN A 63 -3.79 7.37 -17.58
N ILE A 64 -2.61 7.03 -17.05
CA ILE A 64 -1.50 7.96 -16.81
C ILE A 64 -1.01 8.56 -18.12
N THR A 65 -0.78 7.73 -19.13
CA THR A 65 -0.38 8.19 -20.47
C THR A 65 -1.38 9.20 -21.04
N THR A 66 -2.66 8.89 -20.90
CA THR A 66 -3.75 9.77 -21.37
C THR A 66 -3.80 11.09 -20.59
N ALA A 67 -3.65 11.04 -19.26
CA ALA A 67 -3.64 12.24 -18.42
C ALA A 67 -2.45 13.15 -18.73
N ILE A 68 -1.27 12.58 -18.93
CA ILE A 68 -0.07 13.32 -19.38
C ILE A 68 -0.32 13.99 -20.74
N ALA A 69 -0.89 13.26 -21.69
CA ALA A 69 -1.21 13.80 -23.02
C ALA A 69 -2.25 14.94 -22.98
N LYS A 70 -3.18 14.88 -22.00
CA LYS A 70 -4.16 15.96 -21.76
C LYS A 70 -3.59 17.15 -21.01
N GLY A 71 -2.34 17.09 -20.58
CA GLY A 71 -1.65 18.21 -19.94
C GLY A 71 -1.73 18.24 -18.42
N SER A 72 -1.88 17.09 -17.77
CA SER A 72 -1.78 16.97 -16.32
C SER A 72 -0.49 17.63 -15.80
N LYS A 73 -0.59 18.31 -14.66
CA LYS A 73 0.51 19.05 -14.04
C LYS A 73 1.05 18.40 -12.77
N LEU A 74 0.32 17.45 -12.23
CA LEU A 74 0.70 16.65 -11.08
C LEU A 74 0.06 15.28 -11.19
N LEU A 75 0.84 14.22 -10.97
CA LEU A 75 0.36 12.86 -10.85
C LEU A 75 0.42 12.45 -9.37
N ILE A 76 -0.70 11.99 -8.83
CA ILE A 76 -0.80 11.39 -7.49
C ILE A 76 -1.18 9.93 -7.70
N VAL A 77 -0.30 8.99 -7.34
CA VAL A 77 -0.42 7.60 -7.80
C VAL A 77 -0.38 6.61 -6.64
N ASN A 78 -1.44 5.83 -6.53
CA ASN A 78 -1.49 4.60 -5.74
C ASN A 78 -1.26 3.44 -6.72
N VAL A 79 -0.02 2.98 -6.81
CA VAL A 79 0.40 2.02 -7.84
C VAL A 79 -0.29 0.66 -7.70
N VAL A 80 -0.64 0.02 -8.82
CA VAL A 80 -1.29 -1.30 -8.81
C VAL A 80 -0.28 -2.42 -8.54
N ASP A 81 0.78 -2.48 -9.34
CA ASP A 81 1.80 -3.52 -9.21
C ASP A 81 2.92 -3.06 -8.28
N THR A 82 3.06 -3.76 -7.14
CA THR A 82 4.13 -3.57 -6.17
C THR A 82 5.11 -4.75 -6.15
N GLY A 83 4.91 -5.74 -7.02
CA GLY A 83 5.75 -6.94 -7.10
C GLY A 83 7.10 -6.70 -7.76
N SER A 84 7.22 -5.63 -8.54
CA SER A 84 8.48 -5.17 -9.14
C SER A 84 8.54 -3.64 -9.19
N ASN A 85 9.74 -3.10 -9.41
CA ASN A 85 9.92 -1.66 -9.58
C ASN A 85 9.49 -1.15 -10.97
N ASP A 86 9.23 -2.04 -11.92
CA ASP A 86 9.03 -1.68 -13.33
C ASP A 86 7.84 -0.76 -13.56
N ALA A 87 6.71 -1.04 -12.88
CA ALA A 87 5.52 -0.22 -13.01
C ALA A 87 5.73 1.21 -12.51
N ALA A 88 6.30 1.35 -11.31
CA ALA A 88 6.58 2.65 -10.71
C ALA A 88 7.67 3.40 -11.49
N GLN A 89 8.73 2.73 -11.93
CA GLN A 89 9.80 3.33 -12.73
C GLN A 89 9.26 3.86 -14.07
N ASN A 90 8.42 3.08 -14.77
CA ASN A 90 7.78 3.52 -16.00
C ASN A 90 6.94 4.79 -15.81
N ILE A 91 6.21 4.89 -14.69
CA ILE A 91 5.43 6.09 -14.35
C ILE A 91 6.37 7.30 -14.15
N VAL A 92 7.45 7.11 -13.40
CA VAL A 92 8.46 8.16 -13.16
C VAL A 92 9.09 8.61 -14.49
N ASP A 93 9.46 7.69 -15.36
CA ASP A 93 10.11 8.01 -16.64
C ASP A 93 9.18 8.82 -17.57
N MET A 94 7.90 8.43 -17.64
CA MET A 94 6.90 9.19 -18.40
C MET A 94 6.70 10.60 -17.86
N ALA A 95 6.63 10.74 -16.54
CA ALA A 95 6.44 12.02 -15.87
C ALA A 95 7.68 12.92 -16.02
N LYS A 96 8.87 12.36 -15.81
CA LYS A 96 10.17 13.04 -15.94
C LYS A 96 10.38 13.58 -17.35
N ALA A 97 10.03 12.81 -18.39
CA ALA A 97 10.10 13.23 -19.78
C ALA A 97 9.24 14.48 -20.10
N LYS A 98 8.22 14.76 -19.26
CA LYS A 98 7.33 15.92 -19.38
C LYS A 98 7.51 16.94 -18.25
N ASN A 99 8.50 16.72 -17.37
CA ASN A 99 8.80 17.58 -16.21
C ASN A 99 7.60 17.71 -15.24
N ILE A 100 6.81 16.64 -15.09
CA ILE A 100 5.61 16.57 -14.24
C ILE A 100 5.97 15.97 -12.89
N PRO A 101 5.64 16.59 -11.74
CA PRO A 101 5.83 16.01 -10.42
C PRO A 101 4.99 14.75 -10.22
N VAL A 102 5.52 13.82 -9.41
CA VAL A 102 4.85 12.58 -9.03
C VAL A 102 4.81 12.45 -7.51
N ILE A 103 3.65 12.13 -6.98
CA ILE A 103 3.48 11.74 -5.58
C ILE A 103 2.95 10.31 -5.58
N PHE A 104 3.77 9.35 -5.18
CA PHE A 104 3.26 8.02 -4.85
C PHE A 104 2.66 8.02 -3.44
N PHE A 105 1.61 7.26 -3.22
CA PHE A 105 1.01 7.19 -1.89
C PHE A 105 0.51 5.80 -1.53
N ASN A 106 0.48 5.51 -0.23
CA ASN A 106 -0.01 4.30 0.43
C ASN A 106 0.80 3.04 0.07
N ARG A 107 0.73 2.54 -1.15
CA ARG A 107 1.46 1.33 -1.58
C ARG A 107 2.92 1.67 -1.85
N SER A 108 3.82 0.96 -1.17
CA SER A 108 5.25 1.26 -1.18
C SER A 108 5.85 1.22 -2.58
N VAL A 109 6.71 2.18 -2.84
CA VAL A 109 7.58 2.26 -4.01
C VAL A 109 9.02 2.32 -3.53
N ASP A 110 9.90 1.57 -4.17
CA ASP A 110 11.31 1.49 -3.81
C ASP A 110 11.98 2.86 -3.84
N GLU A 111 12.85 3.12 -2.87
CA GLU A 111 13.55 4.40 -2.72
C GLU A 111 14.40 4.73 -3.96
N SER A 112 14.97 3.72 -4.63
CA SER A 112 15.75 3.91 -5.85
C SER A 112 14.91 4.48 -6.99
N VAL A 113 13.62 4.11 -7.09
CA VAL A 113 12.68 4.66 -8.07
C VAL A 113 12.32 6.09 -7.70
N VAL A 114 11.97 6.35 -6.43
CA VAL A 114 11.61 7.70 -5.97
C VAL A 114 12.77 8.67 -6.14
N SER A 115 13.99 8.27 -5.76
CA SER A 115 15.19 9.11 -5.86
C SER A 115 15.71 9.30 -7.29
N SER A 116 15.21 8.52 -8.26
CA SER A 116 15.58 8.65 -9.69
C SER A 116 15.08 9.95 -10.33
N TYR A 117 14.19 10.68 -9.67
CA TYR A 117 13.60 11.92 -10.14
C TYR A 117 13.40 12.92 -8.99
N ASP A 118 13.98 14.11 -9.11
CA ASP A 118 13.97 15.19 -8.10
C ASP A 118 12.57 15.77 -7.78
N LYS A 119 11.57 15.49 -8.63
CA LYS A 119 10.16 15.84 -8.43
C LYS A 119 9.27 14.64 -8.12
N CYS A 120 9.86 13.58 -7.61
CA CYS A 120 9.14 12.40 -7.14
C CYS A 120 9.24 12.30 -5.62
N VAL A 121 8.13 11.98 -4.97
CA VAL A 121 8.09 11.70 -3.53
C VAL A 121 7.14 10.54 -3.25
N PHE A 122 7.36 9.87 -2.12
CA PHE A 122 6.46 8.86 -1.58
C PHE A 122 5.84 9.35 -0.26
N VAL A 123 4.55 9.12 -0.10
CA VAL A 123 3.80 9.40 1.14
C VAL A 123 3.08 8.12 1.58
N GLY A 124 3.53 7.53 2.66
CA GLY A 124 2.99 6.28 3.18
C GLY A 124 3.37 6.05 4.64
N THR A 125 3.00 4.88 5.15
CA THR A 125 3.39 4.42 6.47
C THR A 125 4.74 3.70 6.40
N ASP A 126 5.44 3.68 7.52
CA ASP A 126 6.57 2.78 7.73
C ASP A 126 6.03 1.35 7.90
N TYR A 127 6.21 0.53 6.87
CA TYR A 127 5.69 -0.84 6.85
C TYR A 127 6.46 -1.77 7.81
N GLU A 128 7.74 -1.50 8.05
CA GLU A 128 8.54 -2.29 9.00
C GLU A 128 8.06 -2.04 10.42
N MET A 129 7.87 -0.77 10.79
CA MET A 129 7.32 -0.40 12.10
C MET A 129 5.95 -1.05 12.34
N ALA A 130 5.08 -1.10 11.33
CA ALA A 130 3.79 -1.77 11.43
C ALA A 130 3.94 -3.29 11.66
N GLY A 131 4.94 -3.92 11.03
CA GLY A 131 5.29 -5.32 11.25
C GLY A 131 5.81 -5.58 12.66
N HIS A 132 6.71 -4.73 13.15
CA HIS A 132 7.26 -4.81 14.51
C HIS A 132 6.17 -4.64 15.58
N MET A 133 5.34 -3.62 15.47
CA MET A 133 4.21 -3.42 16.40
C MET A 133 3.28 -4.64 16.44
N GLN A 134 2.98 -5.25 15.29
CA GLN A 134 2.20 -6.47 15.24
C GLN A 134 2.89 -7.61 15.97
N GLY A 135 4.18 -7.81 15.76
CA GLY A 135 4.97 -8.84 16.42
C GLY A 135 5.03 -8.68 17.93
N GLU A 136 5.22 -7.45 18.41
CA GLU A 136 5.19 -7.11 19.84
C GLU A 136 3.81 -7.44 20.45
N MET A 137 2.72 -6.96 19.84
CA MET A 137 1.36 -7.23 20.32
C MET A 137 1.04 -8.74 20.38
N VAL A 138 1.42 -9.48 19.34
CA VAL A 138 1.22 -10.94 19.29
C VAL A 138 2.07 -11.63 20.36
N GLY A 139 3.34 -11.25 20.50
CA GLY A 139 4.26 -11.82 21.50
C GLY A 139 3.79 -11.60 22.93
N GLU A 140 3.34 -10.38 23.28
CA GLU A 140 2.77 -10.08 24.59
C GLU A 140 1.50 -10.90 24.85
N TYR A 141 0.61 -11.00 23.87
CA TYR A 141 -0.60 -11.80 24.00
C TYR A 141 -0.31 -13.28 24.19
N VAL A 142 0.58 -13.84 23.36
CA VAL A 142 0.97 -15.25 23.44
C VAL A 142 1.64 -15.54 24.79
N LEU A 143 2.56 -14.69 25.25
CA LEU A 143 3.22 -14.86 26.53
C LEU A 143 2.23 -14.85 27.71
N ALA A 144 1.30 -13.88 27.71
CA ALA A 144 0.29 -13.76 28.75
C ALA A 144 -0.68 -14.96 28.82
N ASN A 145 -0.90 -15.62 27.69
CA ASN A 145 -1.88 -16.70 27.55
C ASN A 145 -1.22 -18.05 27.23
N TYR A 146 0.10 -18.19 27.41
CA TYR A 146 0.89 -19.34 26.95
C TYR A 146 0.27 -20.68 27.31
N GLY A 147 -0.09 -20.88 28.60
CA GLY A 147 -0.66 -22.15 29.07
C GLY A 147 -2.06 -22.48 28.53
N SER A 148 -2.81 -21.50 28.06
CA SER A 148 -4.14 -21.73 27.46
C SER A 148 -4.07 -21.90 25.93
N LEU A 149 -2.97 -21.46 25.32
CA LEU A 149 -2.71 -21.59 23.88
C LEU A 149 -1.99 -22.89 23.55
N ASP A 150 -1.28 -23.50 24.51
CA ASP A 150 -0.70 -24.83 24.42
C ASP A 150 -1.78 -25.90 24.63
N LEU A 151 -2.55 -26.18 23.57
CA LEU A 151 -3.76 -27.00 23.64
C LEU A 151 -3.49 -28.48 23.87
N ASN A 152 -2.33 -28.98 23.47
CA ASN A 152 -1.92 -30.37 23.62
C ASN A 152 -0.97 -30.61 24.80
N ASN A 153 -0.59 -29.53 25.51
CA ASN A 153 0.32 -29.53 26.64
C ASN A 153 1.72 -30.11 26.34
N ASP A 154 2.21 -29.89 25.13
CA ASP A 154 3.58 -30.29 24.74
C ASP A 154 4.64 -29.21 25.04
N GLY A 155 4.21 -28.07 25.57
CA GLY A 155 5.08 -26.95 25.90
C GLY A 155 5.39 -26.04 24.72
N LYS A 156 4.70 -26.19 23.59
CA LYS A 156 4.91 -25.46 22.36
C LYS A 156 3.62 -24.81 21.87
N ILE A 157 3.76 -23.77 21.07
CA ILE A 157 2.65 -23.11 20.41
C ILE A 157 2.90 -23.13 18.92
N SER A 158 1.99 -23.75 18.19
CA SER A 158 2.01 -23.77 16.72
C SER A 158 1.15 -22.66 16.13
N TYR A 159 1.57 -22.11 15.00
CA TYR A 159 0.84 -21.06 14.28
C TYR A 159 0.69 -21.37 12.80
N VAL A 160 -0.32 -20.76 12.18
CA VAL A 160 -0.50 -20.68 10.72
C VAL A 160 -0.44 -19.22 10.33
N MET A 161 0.26 -18.90 9.23
CA MET A 161 0.38 -17.54 8.74
C MET A 161 -0.28 -17.39 7.38
N PHE A 162 -1.21 -16.44 7.27
CA PHE A 162 -1.79 -16.04 5.99
C PHE A 162 -1.10 -14.75 5.54
N LYS A 163 -0.35 -14.84 4.45
CA LYS A 163 0.31 -13.71 3.83
C LYS A 163 -0.66 -13.03 2.85
N GLY A 164 -0.59 -11.71 2.76
CA GLY A 164 -1.31 -10.94 1.75
C GLY A 164 -0.68 -11.07 0.36
N GLN A 165 -0.81 -10.03 -0.46
CA GLN A 165 -0.30 -10.02 -1.83
C GLN A 165 1.23 -10.20 -1.85
N GLU A 166 1.75 -11.10 -2.73
CA GLU A 166 3.18 -11.23 -2.95
C GLU A 166 3.79 -9.93 -3.50
N GLY A 167 5.02 -9.64 -3.07
CA GLY A 167 5.72 -8.40 -3.41
C GLY A 167 5.21 -7.15 -2.69
N ASN A 168 4.13 -7.25 -1.91
CA ASN A 168 3.68 -6.14 -1.09
C ASN A 168 4.52 -6.05 0.19
N MET A 169 5.23 -4.93 0.39
CA MET A 169 6.17 -4.75 1.50
C MET A 169 5.48 -4.81 2.87
N GLU A 170 4.26 -4.32 3.00
CA GLU A 170 3.48 -4.41 4.24
C GLU A 170 3.11 -5.86 4.57
N ALA A 171 2.76 -6.67 3.56
CA ALA A 171 2.49 -8.09 3.75
C ALA A 171 3.77 -8.85 4.13
N ILE A 172 4.91 -8.49 3.54
CA ILE A 172 6.22 -9.07 3.86
C ILE A 172 6.61 -8.73 5.30
N ALA A 173 6.61 -7.46 5.66
CA ALA A 173 7.00 -7.02 7.00
C ALA A 173 6.12 -7.62 8.10
N ARG A 174 4.80 -7.63 7.92
CA ARG A 174 3.87 -8.20 8.90
C ARG A 174 4.01 -9.72 9.07
N THR A 175 4.33 -10.45 8.01
CA THR A 175 4.57 -11.90 8.11
C THR A 175 5.94 -12.22 8.70
N GLN A 176 6.94 -11.40 8.45
CA GLN A 176 8.29 -11.58 8.98
C GLN A 176 8.35 -11.13 10.44
N TYR A 177 8.19 -9.85 10.70
CA TYR A 177 8.36 -9.28 12.05
C TYR A 177 7.27 -9.73 13.02
N GLY A 178 6.08 -10.09 12.51
CA GLY A 178 5.02 -10.69 13.32
C GLY A 178 5.46 -11.97 14.04
N VAL A 179 6.32 -12.76 13.42
CA VAL A 179 6.91 -13.98 14.01
C VAL A 179 8.21 -13.67 14.77
N GLU A 180 9.12 -12.90 14.16
CA GLU A 180 10.42 -12.62 14.75
C GLU A 180 10.32 -11.91 16.11
N ASP A 181 9.50 -10.88 16.24
CA ASP A 181 9.38 -10.11 17.47
C ASP A 181 8.55 -10.85 18.52
N CYS A 182 7.54 -11.62 18.09
CA CYS A 182 6.87 -12.56 18.99
C CYS A 182 7.90 -13.53 19.62
N ASN A 183 8.76 -14.12 18.82
CA ASN A 183 9.79 -15.05 19.31
C ASN A 183 10.82 -14.38 20.23
N LYS A 184 11.21 -13.13 19.94
CA LYS A 184 12.08 -12.34 20.84
C LYS A 184 11.46 -12.17 22.24
N ILE A 185 10.17 -11.89 22.31
CA ILE A 185 9.46 -11.72 23.59
C ILE A 185 9.37 -13.05 24.33
N LEU A 186 9.02 -14.13 23.65
CA LEU A 186 8.89 -15.45 24.26
C LEU A 186 10.24 -15.96 24.78
N THR A 187 11.28 -15.88 23.98
CA THR A 187 12.63 -16.34 24.36
C THR A 187 13.23 -15.52 25.51
N ALA A 188 12.98 -14.20 25.52
CA ALA A 188 13.36 -13.34 26.67
C ALA A 188 12.67 -13.74 27.97
N ALA A 189 11.47 -14.33 27.90
CA ALA A 189 10.73 -14.87 29.03
C ALA A 189 11.02 -16.36 29.33
N GLY A 190 12.02 -16.97 28.67
CA GLY A 190 12.39 -18.38 28.82
C GLY A 190 11.39 -19.37 28.26
N LYS A 191 10.55 -18.92 27.31
CA LYS A 191 9.61 -19.78 26.60
C LYS A 191 10.20 -20.20 25.23
N PRO A 192 9.78 -21.37 24.67
CA PRO A 192 10.09 -21.73 23.30
C PRO A 192 9.52 -20.73 22.30
N GLU A 193 10.15 -20.63 21.14
CA GLU A 193 9.61 -19.92 19.99
C GLU A 193 8.30 -20.58 19.50
N ILE A 194 7.44 -19.79 18.84
CA ILE A 194 6.30 -20.36 18.14
C ILE A 194 6.76 -21.13 16.91
N GLU A 195 6.12 -22.27 16.63
CA GLU A 195 6.47 -23.15 15.53
C GLU A 195 5.43 -23.08 14.41
N PHE A 196 5.89 -23.03 13.15
CA PHE A 196 4.96 -23.11 12.03
C PHE A 196 4.30 -24.50 12.01
N TYR A 197 2.96 -24.50 11.97
CA TYR A 197 2.21 -25.75 11.92
C TYR A 197 2.43 -26.45 10.58
N ASP A 198 2.98 -27.67 10.62
CA ASP A 198 3.10 -28.57 9.48
C ASP A 198 2.21 -29.78 9.70
N ALA A 199 1.13 -29.85 8.89
CA ALA A 199 0.17 -30.96 8.95
C ALA A 199 0.80 -32.33 8.63
N ASN A 200 2.01 -32.39 8.05
CA ASN A 200 2.71 -33.65 7.78
C ASN A 200 3.53 -34.14 8.98
N ASN A 201 3.71 -33.30 9.99
CA ASN A 201 4.48 -33.61 11.20
C ASN A 201 3.62 -33.61 12.47
N ALA A 202 2.30 -33.55 12.33
CA ALA A 202 1.34 -33.54 13.43
C ALA A 202 0.84 -34.94 13.78
#